data_68ce1b7ec2214ce0b9325c0cb89fb7fe
#
_entry.id   68ce1b7ec2214ce0b9325c0cb89fb7fe
#
_cell.length_a   1.000
_cell.length_b   1.000
_cell.length_c   1.000
_cell.angle_alpha   90.00
_cell.angle_beta   90.00
_cell.angle_gamma   90.00
#
_symmetry.space_group_name_H-M   'P 1'
#
loop_
_entity.id
_entity.type
_entity.pdbx_description
1 polymer ?
#
loop_
_entity_poly.entity_id
_entity_poly.type
_entity_poly.pdbx_seq_one_letter_code
_entity_poly.pdbx_strand_id
1 'polypeptide(L)'
;QKGGVGKTNIAVNMAIAYSQLGKKVILIDGDLGMANVNVLLSVVPQYNLMHVINRKKTMNEIILDTEFGFKFIAGANGFSKIANLSNDELDYFAKEFASLSNADIIIIDTGAGISNNVLQFLAAADEVYVITTPEPTAITDAYGIIKIITTELLHRQINLKLLVNRVHSSDEGKRIS
;
A
#
# COMPACT_ATOMS: atom_id res chain seq x y z
N GLN A 1 -8.93 -13.41 1.57
CA GLN A 1 -8.57 -13.09 0.18
C GLN A 1 -7.44 -14.01 -0.27
N LYS A 2 -7.63 -14.77 -1.35
CA LYS A 2 -6.50 -15.44 -1.99
C LYS A 2 -5.53 -14.37 -2.49
N GLY A 3 -4.26 -14.43 -2.09
CA GLY A 3 -3.21 -13.66 -2.73
C GLY A 3 -3.18 -13.97 -4.23
N GLY A 4 -2.65 -13.06 -5.06
CA GLY A 4 -2.42 -13.36 -6.47
C GLY A 4 -3.18 -12.53 -7.49
N VAL A 5 -4.01 -11.54 -7.07
CA VAL A 5 -4.63 -10.59 -8.03
C VAL A 5 -3.62 -9.59 -8.63
N GLY A 6 -2.38 -9.56 -8.13
CA GLY A 6 -1.29 -8.76 -8.67
C GLY A 6 -1.08 -7.40 -8.01
N LYS A 7 -1.57 -7.15 -6.79
CA LYS A 7 -1.40 -5.87 -6.07
C LYS A 7 0.04 -5.39 -6.04
N THR A 8 0.93 -6.21 -5.52
CA THR A 8 2.37 -5.90 -5.41
C THR A 8 2.99 -5.57 -6.76
N ASN A 9 2.71 -6.39 -7.78
CA ASN A 9 3.24 -6.12 -9.12
C ASN A 9 2.73 -4.78 -9.68
N ILE A 10 1.46 -4.46 -9.46
CA ILE A 10 0.88 -3.19 -9.88
C ILE A 10 1.52 -2.04 -9.11
N ALA A 11 1.65 -2.14 -7.78
CA ALA A 11 2.27 -1.12 -6.94
C ALA A 11 3.73 -0.83 -7.37
N VAL A 12 4.54 -1.87 -7.60
CA VAL A 12 5.92 -1.73 -8.07
C VAL A 12 5.97 -1.09 -9.46
N ASN A 13 5.14 -1.54 -10.40
CA ASN A 13 5.12 -0.97 -11.75
C ASN A 13 4.61 0.48 -11.77
N MET A 14 3.66 0.84 -10.92
CA MET A 14 3.24 2.23 -10.74
C MET A 14 4.38 3.09 -10.18
N ALA A 15 5.13 2.59 -9.19
CA ALA A 15 6.29 3.29 -8.64
C ALA A 15 7.36 3.54 -9.70
N ILE A 16 7.66 2.53 -10.54
CA ILE A 16 8.58 2.65 -11.67
C ILE A 16 8.08 3.70 -12.66
N ALA A 17 6.82 3.60 -13.09
CA ALA A 17 6.25 4.50 -14.09
C ALA A 17 6.26 5.97 -13.63
N TYR A 18 5.86 6.24 -12.41
CA TYR A 18 5.90 7.60 -11.84
C TYR A 18 7.32 8.11 -11.68
N SER A 19 8.26 7.24 -11.29
CA SER A 19 9.68 7.61 -11.21
C SER A 19 10.25 7.98 -12.59
N GLN A 20 9.89 7.23 -13.64
CA GLN A 20 10.28 7.55 -15.01
C GLN A 20 9.69 8.87 -15.52
N LEU A 21 8.53 9.28 -14.96
CA LEU A 21 7.94 10.60 -15.20
C LEU A 21 8.57 11.73 -14.37
N GLY A 22 9.66 11.45 -13.67
CA GLY A 22 10.41 12.42 -12.87
C GLY A 22 9.80 12.72 -11.49
N LYS A 23 8.85 11.91 -11.02
CA LYS A 23 8.26 12.05 -9.68
C LYS A 23 9.13 11.40 -8.62
N LYS A 24 9.19 12.02 -7.45
CA LYS A 24 9.82 11.45 -6.25
C LYS A 24 8.82 10.48 -5.60
N VAL A 25 9.05 9.18 -5.79
CA VAL A 25 8.15 8.13 -5.33
C VAL A 25 8.74 7.37 -4.17
N ILE A 26 7.92 7.07 -3.17
CA ILE A 26 8.23 6.12 -2.10
C ILE A 26 7.21 5.00 -2.16
N LEU A 27 7.68 3.75 -2.27
CA LEU A 27 6.87 2.55 -2.15
C LEU A 27 7.05 1.98 -0.75
N ILE A 28 5.94 1.79 -0.03
CA ILE A 28 5.91 1.19 1.30
C ILE A 28 5.25 -0.19 1.19
N ASP A 29 5.98 -1.23 1.59
CA ASP A 29 5.44 -2.58 1.67
C ASP A 29 4.61 -2.74 2.96
N GLY A 30 3.31 -2.84 2.81
CA GLY A 30 2.36 -3.04 3.90
C GLY A 30 1.94 -4.49 4.13
N ASP A 31 2.43 -5.44 3.35
CA ASP A 31 2.07 -6.85 3.48
C ASP A 31 2.94 -7.56 4.54
N LEU A 32 2.24 -8.28 5.42
CA LEU A 32 2.79 -8.86 6.66
C LEU A 32 3.67 -10.10 6.50
N GLY A 33 3.85 -10.62 5.33
CA GLY A 33 4.38 -11.97 5.31
C GLY A 33 5.16 -12.40 4.09
N MET A 34 5.25 -11.57 3.11
CA MET A 34 5.92 -12.00 1.88
C MET A 34 7.03 -11.02 1.52
N ALA A 35 8.25 -11.48 1.60
CA ALA A 35 9.45 -10.83 1.07
C ALA A 35 9.41 -10.60 -0.46
N ASN A 36 8.21 -10.47 -1.04
CA ASN A 36 8.01 -10.43 -2.49
C ASN A 36 8.54 -9.13 -3.08
N VAL A 37 8.32 -7.99 -2.40
CA VAL A 37 8.82 -6.70 -2.88
C VAL A 37 10.34 -6.65 -2.77
N ASN A 38 10.90 -7.09 -1.64
CA ASN A 38 12.35 -7.13 -1.44
C ASN A 38 13.06 -7.98 -2.50
N VAL A 39 12.47 -9.13 -2.85
CA VAL A 39 13.01 -10.01 -3.90
C VAL A 39 12.89 -9.38 -5.28
N LEU A 40 11.73 -8.78 -5.58
CA LEU A 40 11.52 -8.08 -6.86
C LEU A 40 12.47 -6.89 -7.05
N LEU A 41 12.80 -6.19 -5.96
CA LEU A 41 13.67 -5.02 -6.00
C LEU A 41 15.15 -5.36 -5.75
N SER A 42 15.49 -6.62 -5.49
CA SER A 42 16.86 -7.06 -5.13
C SER A 42 17.45 -6.24 -3.97
N VAL A 43 16.61 -5.83 -3.00
CA VAL A 43 17.03 -5.05 -1.83
C VAL A 43 16.96 -5.92 -0.56
N VAL A 44 17.89 -5.68 0.36
CA VAL A 44 17.91 -6.35 1.66
C VAL A 44 17.73 -5.29 2.76
N PRO A 45 16.50 -5.06 3.24
CA PRO A 45 16.24 -4.07 4.27
C PRO A 45 16.88 -4.48 5.60
N GLN A 46 17.73 -3.64 6.15
CA GLN A 46 18.27 -3.82 7.51
C GLN A 46 17.27 -3.36 8.56
N TYR A 47 16.48 -2.34 8.22
CA TYR A 47 15.50 -1.73 9.10
C TYR A 47 14.15 -1.66 8.40
N ASN A 48 13.08 -1.54 9.18
CA ASN A 48 11.70 -1.52 8.71
C ASN A 48 10.83 -0.64 9.61
N LEU A 49 9.55 -0.50 9.30
CA LEU A 49 8.60 0.32 10.08
C LEU A 49 8.55 -0.03 11.56
N MET A 50 8.80 -1.29 11.95
CA MET A 50 8.85 -1.67 13.36
C MET A 50 9.95 -0.96 14.14
N HIS A 51 11.07 -0.66 13.49
CA HIS A 51 12.14 0.10 14.12
C HIS A 51 11.74 1.55 14.38
N VAL A 52 10.92 2.13 13.49
CA VAL A 52 10.36 3.48 13.69
C VAL A 52 9.31 3.47 14.81
N ILE A 53 8.36 2.55 14.78
CA ILE A 53 7.33 2.40 15.82
C ILE A 53 7.98 2.24 17.21
N ASN A 54 9.03 1.46 17.30
CA ASN A 54 9.78 1.25 18.55
C ASN A 54 10.78 2.37 18.87
N ARG A 55 10.76 3.49 18.13
CA ARG A 55 11.64 4.66 18.31
C ARG A 55 13.15 4.34 18.22
N LYS A 56 13.52 3.26 17.53
CA LYS A 56 14.92 2.84 17.32
C LYS A 56 15.54 3.49 16.10
N LYS A 57 14.72 3.91 15.14
CA LYS A 57 15.10 4.56 13.89
C LYS A 57 14.06 5.60 13.52
N THR A 58 14.49 6.61 12.77
CA THR A 58 13.57 7.57 12.11
C THR A 58 13.08 7.00 10.79
N MET A 59 12.00 7.58 10.24
CA MET A 59 11.49 7.17 8.93
C MET A 59 12.56 7.34 7.83
N ASN A 60 13.31 8.43 7.87
CA ASN A 60 14.38 8.70 6.89
C ASN A 60 15.56 7.70 6.96
N GLU A 61 15.83 7.13 8.13
CA GLU A 61 16.91 6.15 8.29
C GLU A 61 16.57 4.75 7.74
N ILE A 62 15.29 4.45 7.54
CA ILE A 62 14.84 3.15 7.03
C ILE A 62 14.52 3.16 5.53
N ILE A 63 14.61 4.32 4.88
CA ILE A 63 14.41 4.44 3.43
C ILE A 63 15.59 3.82 2.70
N LEU A 64 15.29 3.03 1.67
CA LEU A 64 16.25 2.44 0.75
C LEU A 64 16.09 3.02 -0.65
N ASP A 65 17.20 3.28 -1.31
CA ASP A 65 17.20 3.58 -2.73
C ASP A 65 17.07 2.29 -3.54
N THR A 66 16.35 2.35 -4.67
CA THR A 66 16.22 1.24 -5.60
C THR A 66 16.90 1.56 -6.92
N GLU A 67 17.31 0.54 -7.66
CA GLU A 67 17.86 0.70 -9.02
C GLU A 67 16.85 1.27 -10.02
N PHE A 68 15.54 1.26 -9.67
CA PHE A 68 14.46 1.75 -10.52
C PHE A 68 14.15 3.25 -10.32
N GLY A 69 14.91 3.95 -9.47
CA GLY A 69 14.80 5.39 -9.26
C GLY A 69 13.75 5.84 -8.24
N PHE A 70 12.95 4.94 -7.68
CA PHE A 70 12.08 5.23 -6.55
C PHE A 70 12.71 4.73 -5.23
N LYS A 71 12.19 5.21 -4.11
CA LYS A 71 12.61 4.80 -2.77
C LYS A 71 11.67 3.75 -2.19
N PHE A 72 12.20 2.89 -1.33
CA PHE A 72 11.46 1.77 -0.74
C PHE A 72 11.56 1.78 0.78
N ILE A 73 10.45 1.45 1.45
CA ILE A 73 10.36 1.23 2.89
C ILE A 73 9.76 -0.16 3.13
N ALA A 74 10.50 -1.00 3.87
CA ALA A 74 10.00 -2.29 4.29
C ALA A 74 9.04 -2.14 5.47
N GLY A 75 7.82 -2.66 5.32
CA GLY A 75 6.79 -2.58 6.35
C GLY A 75 6.97 -3.61 7.46
N ALA A 76 7.39 -4.82 7.11
CA ALA A 76 7.36 -5.98 8.01
C ALA A 76 6.00 -6.09 8.73
N ASN A 77 5.99 -6.38 10.03
CA ASN A 77 4.76 -6.41 10.83
C ASN A 77 4.30 -5.03 11.31
N GLY A 78 4.90 -3.92 10.81
CA GLY A 78 4.63 -2.58 11.31
C GLY A 78 3.19 -2.16 11.12
N PHE A 79 2.61 -2.43 9.94
CA PHE A 79 1.23 -2.05 9.65
C PHE A 79 0.20 -2.75 10.55
N SER A 80 0.38 -4.02 10.91
CA SER A 80 -0.52 -4.70 11.84
C SER A 80 -0.42 -4.16 13.27
N LYS A 81 0.74 -3.63 13.64
CA LYS A 81 0.94 -3.03 14.96
C LYS A 81 0.32 -1.65 15.09
N ILE A 82 0.22 -0.89 14.00
CA ILE A 82 -0.26 0.50 14.02
C ILE A 82 -1.66 0.62 14.64
N ALA A 83 -2.56 -0.35 14.41
CA ALA A 83 -3.89 -0.33 15.01
C ALA A 83 -3.92 -0.53 16.53
N ASN A 84 -2.85 -1.02 17.11
CA ASN A 84 -2.73 -1.28 18.54
C ASN A 84 -1.79 -0.29 19.24
N LEU A 85 -1.38 0.78 18.52
CA LEU A 85 -0.56 1.83 19.10
C LEU A 85 -1.36 2.69 20.09
N SER A 86 -0.72 3.12 21.15
CA SER A 86 -1.22 4.18 22.02
C SER A 86 -1.29 5.52 21.26
N ASN A 87 -2.03 6.49 21.78
CA ASN A 87 -2.12 7.81 21.18
C ASN A 87 -0.74 8.47 21.00
N ASP A 88 0.14 8.35 21.99
CA ASP A 88 1.51 8.91 21.91
C ASP A 88 2.36 8.24 20.83
N GLU A 89 2.19 6.93 20.63
CA GLU A 89 2.88 6.20 19.57
C GLU A 89 2.33 6.55 18.19
N LEU A 90 1.02 6.73 18.08
CA LEU A 90 0.37 7.19 16.84
C LEU A 90 0.82 8.60 16.46
N ASP A 91 0.88 9.52 17.41
CA ASP A 91 1.35 10.89 17.19
C ASP A 91 2.82 10.91 16.75
N TYR A 92 3.65 10.08 17.38
CA TYR A 92 5.04 9.93 16.98
C TYR A 92 5.15 9.38 15.56
N PHE A 93 4.43 8.29 15.26
CA PHE A 93 4.43 7.68 13.93
C PHE A 93 3.92 8.65 12.86
N ALA A 94 2.87 9.42 13.14
CA ALA A 94 2.33 10.43 12.23
C ALA A 94 3.36 11.53 11.92
N LYS A 95 4.12 11.99 12.92
CA LYS A 95 5.22 12.95 12.71
C LYS A 95 6.33 12.39 11.84
N GLU A 96 6.74 11.16 12.10
CA GLU A 96 7.73 10.45 11.29
C GLU A 96 7.24 10.25 9.85
N PHE A 97 5.96 9.88 9.67
CA PHE A 97 5.37 9.74 8.34
C PHE A 97 5.30 11.07 7.61
N ALA A 98 4.98 12.17 8.30
CA ALA A 98 4.96 13.52 7.74
C ALA A 98 6.36 13.99 7.30
N SER A 99 7.44 13.42 7.84
CA SER A 99 8.82 13.73 7.39
C SER A 99 9.10 13.27 5.94
N LEU A 100 8.24 12.40 5.39
CA LEU A 100 8.29 11.98 3.98
C LEU A 100 7.71 13.03 3.02
N SER A 101 7.44 14.24 3.48
CA SER A 101 6.83 15.35 2.69
C SER A 101 7.59 15.76 1.42
N ASN A 102 8.85 15.33 1.27
CA ASN A 102 9.62 15.53 0.04
C ASN A 102 9.24 14.57 -1.10
N ALA A 103 8.42 13.56 -0.84
CA ALA A 103 7.90 12.69 -1.87
C ALA A 103 6.71 13.35 -2.58
N ASP A 104 6.66 13.22 -3.91
CA ASP A 104 5.49 13.63 -4.70
C ASP A 104 4.36 12.59 -4.59
N ILE A 105 4.74 11.33 -4.44
CA ILE A 105 3.82 10.19 -4.39
C ILE A 105 4.31 9.16 -3.37
N ILE A 106 3.41 8.73 -2.49
CA ILE A 106 3.63 7.59 -1.60
C ILE A 106 2.64 6.49 -2.00
N ILE A 107 3.16 5.34 -2.36
CA ILE A 107 2.37 4.15 -2.69
C ILE A 107 2.47 3.19 -1.52
N ILE A 108 1.34 2.74 -0.99
CA ILE A 108 1.28 1.74 0.07
C ILE A 108 0.69 0.46 -0.51
N ASP A 109 1.52 -0.58 -0.64
CA ASP A 109 1.07 -1.91 -1.03
C ASP A 109 0.52 -2.62 0.20
N THR A 110 -0.79 -2.76 0.29
CA THR A 110 -1.45 -3.42 1.41
C THR A 110 -1.57 -4.92 1.19
N GLY A 111 -1.47 -5.69 2.25
CA GLY A 111 -1.76 -7.12 2.22
C GLY A 111 -3.20 -7.44 1.82
N ALA A 112 -3.50 -8.73 1.79
CA ALA A 112 -4.84 -9.22 1.48
C ALA A 112 -5.82 -8.94 2.64
N GLY A 113 -7.02 -8.48 2.30
CA GLY A 113 -8.10 -8.23 3.26
C GLY A 113 -8.16 -6.81 3.80
N ILE A 114 -9.24 -6.50 4.51
CA ILE A 114 -9.41 -5.24 5.23
C ILE A 114 -9.39 -5.55 6.73
N SER A 115 -8.29 -5.21 7.38
CA SER A 115 -8.24 -5.08 8.83
C SER A 115 -8.53 -3.63 9.23
N ASN A 116 -8.86 -3.38 10.49
CA ASN A 116 -9.04 -2.01 11.00
C ASN A 116 -7.82 -1.12 10.74
N ASN A 117 -6.63 -1.71 10.65
CA ASN A 117 -5.38 -1.03 10.35
C ASN A 117 -5.36 -0.49 8.92
N VAL A 118 -5.80 -1.31 7.97
CA VAL A 118 -5.89 -0.92 6.57
C VAL A 118 -6.89 0.22 6.41
N LEU A 119 -8.03 0.20 7.10
CA LEU A 119 -9.04 1.27 7.06
C LEU A 119 -8.48 2.64 7.47
N GLN A 120 -7.61 2.70 8.47
CA GLN A 120 -6.99 3.96 8.89
C GLN A 120 -6.09 4.55 7.79
N PHE A 121 -5.32 3.71 7.09
CA PHE A 121 -4.52 4.16 5.94
C PHE A 121 -5.38 4.57 4.76
N LEU A 122 -6.44 3.81 4.47
CA LEU A 122 -7.40 4.17 3.43
C LEU A 122 -8.06 5.52 3.71
N ALA A 123 -8.36 5.80 4.98
CA ALA A 123 -8.93 7.08 5.40
C ALA A 123 -7.98 8.27 5.21
N ALA A 124 -6.67 8.04 5.19
CA ALA A 124 -5.64 9.06 5.01
C ALA A 124 -5.15 9.16 3.56
N ALA A 125 -5.55 8.24 2.69
CA ALA A 125 -5.11 8.20 1.30
C ALA A 125 -5.92 9.18 0.43
N ASP A 126 -5.25 9.83 -0.53
CA ASP A 126 -5.90 10.65 -1.56
C ASP A 126 -6.63 9.77 -2.59
N GLU A 127 -6.06 8.61 -2.90
CA GLU A 127 -6.61 7.64 -3.85
C GLU A 127 -6.49 6.22 -3.32
N VAL A 128 -7.54 5.42 -3.52
CA VAL A 128 -7.57 4.01 -3.17
C VAL A 128 -7.85 3.17 -4.41
N TYR A 129 -6.96 2.22 -4.69
CA TYR A 129 -7.12 1.28 -5.79
C TYR A 129 -7.54 -0.08 -5.25
N VAL A 130 -8.74 -0.53 -5.58
CA VAL A 130 -9.19 -1.91 -5.36
C VAL A 130 -8.84 -2.72 -6.59
N ILE A 131 -8.02 -3.75 -6.41
CA ILE A 131 -7.53 -4.58 -7.51
C ILE A 131 -8.24 -5.92 -7.49
N THR A 132 -8.79 -6.32 -8.63
CA THR A 132 -9.46 -7.61 -8.83
C THR A 132 -9.01 -8.28 -10.12
N THR A 133 -9.51 -9.48 -10.37
CA THR A 133 -9.36 -10.25 -11.62
C THR A 133 -10.75 -10.73 -12.08
N PRO A 134 -10.92 -11.22 -13.32
CA PRO A 134 -12.19 -11.78 -13.79
C PRO A 134 -12.69 -13.01 -13.01
N GLU A 135 -11.88 -13.56 -12.11
CA GLU A 135 -12.27 -14.71 -11.29
C GLU A 135 -13.43 -14.35 -10.34
N PRO A 136 -14.51 -15.17 -10.28
CA PRO A 136 -15.70 -14.87 -9.45
C PRO A 136 -15.36 -14.63 -7.98
N THR A 137 -14.42 -15.37 -7.41
CA THR A 137 -13.97 -15.20 -6.01
C THR A 137 -13.29 -13.86 -5.79
N ALA A 138 -12.46 -13.41 -6.74
CA ALA A 138 -11.77 -12.12 -6.66
C ALA A 138 -12.76 -10.95 -6.78
N ILE A 139 -13.76 -11.07 -7.64
CA ILE A 139 -14.85 -10.08 -7.79
C ILE A 139 -15.63 -9.96 -6.48
N THR A 140 -16.01 -11.09 -5.88
CA THR A 140 -16.74 -11.11 -4.61
C THR A 140 -15.94 -10.46 -3.50
N ASP A 141 -14.64 -10.76 -3.43
CA ASP A 141 -13.72 -10.15 -2.46
C ASP A 141 -13.62 -8.63 -2.67
N ALA A 142 -13.45 -8.18 -3.92
CA ALA A 142 -13.38 -6.76 -4.26
C ALA A 142 -14.68 -6.03 -3.89
N TYR A 143 -15.84 -6.62 -4.18
CA TYR A 143 -17.14 -6.07 -3.78
C TYR A 143 -17.23 -5.90 -2.26
N GLY A 144 -16.82 -6.93 -1.50
CA GLY A 144 -16.79 -6.86 -0.03
C GLY A 144 -15.90 -5.72 0.48
N ILE A 145 -14.74 -5.54 -0.15
CA ILE A 145 -13.81 -4.45 0.16
C ILE A 145 -14.44 -3.07 -0.12
N ILE A 146 -15.00 -2.89 -1.30
CA ILE A 146 -15.66 -1.63 -1.69
C ILE A 146 -16.79 -1.31 -0.71
N LYS A 147 -17.63 -2.31 -0.40
CA LYS A 147 -18.73 -2.15 0.55
C LYS A 147 -18.25 -1.69 1.92
N ILE A 148 -17.20 -2.29 2.47
CA ILE A 148 -16.65 -1.89 3.77
C ILE A 148 -16.11 -0.46 3.70
N ILE A 149 -15.32 -0.12 2.67
CA ILE A 149 -14.78 1.24 2.50
C ILE A 149 -15.92 2.26 2.43
N THR A 150 -16.94 2.01 1.63
CA THR A 150 -18.06 2.93 1.45
C THR A 150 -18.95 3.04 2.68
N THR A 151 -19.02 2.02 3.52
CA THR A 151 -19.82 2.01 4.76
C THR A 151 -19.08 2.66 5.92
N GLU A 152 -17.83 2.25 6.14
CA GLU A 152 -17.04 2.70 7.30
C GLU A 152 -16.45 4.10 7.11
N LEU A 153 -16.22 4.52 5.87
CA LEU A 153 -15.60 5.79 5.54
C LEU A 153 -16.57 6.78 4.84
N LEU A 154 -17.87 6.64 5.09
CA LEU A 154 -18.94 7.47 4.52
C LEU A 154 -18.71 9.00 4.63
N HIS A 155 -18.01 9.43 5.67
CA HIS A 155 -17.75 10.86 5.93
C HIS A 155 -16.48 11.39 5.26
N ARG A 156 -15.77 10.53 4.50
CA ARG A 156 -14.52 10.88 3.82
C ARG A 156 -14.73 10.82 2.31
N GLN A 157 -14.30 11.87 1.62
CA GLN A 157 -14.25 11.86 0.14
C GLN A 157 -13.02 11.07 -0.30
N ILE A 158 -13.17 9.75 -0.43
CA ILE A 158 -12.13 8.87 -0.93
C ILE A 158 -12.29 8.73 -2.44
N ASN A 159 -11.23 9.00 -3.20
CA ASN A 159 -11.19 8.71 -4.62
C ASN A 159 -10.94 7.20 -4.82
N LEU A 160 -12.03 6.43 -4.83
CA LEU A 160 -11.99 4.97 -4.98
C LEU A 160 -11.98 4.59 -6.46
N LYS A 161 -10.98 3.80 -6.84
CA LYS A 161 -10.82 3.29 -8.21
C LYS A 161 -10.79 1.77 -8.22
N LEU A 162 -11.50 1.16 -9.17
CA LEU A 162 -11.44 -0.28 -9.42
C LEU A 162 -10.49 -0.56 -10.57
N LEU A 163 -9.52 -1.45 -10.34
CA LEU A 163 -8.60 -1.93 -11.36
C LEU A 163 -8.81 -3.42 -11.60
N VAL A 164 -9.24 -3.78 -12.81
CA VAL A 164 -9.44 -5.17 -13.20
C VAL A 164 -8.19 -5.66 -13.93
N ASN A 165 -7.43 -6.52 -13.28
CA ASN A 165 -6.19 -7.10 -13.79
C ASN A 165 -6.48 -8.42 -14.51
N ARG A 166 -5.56 -8.88 -15.37
CA ARG A 166 -5.63 -10.15 -16.10
C ARG A 166 -6.86 -10.29 -17.01
N VAL A 167 -7.33 -9.19 -17.56
CA VAL A 167 -8.37 -9.22 -18.59
C VAL A 167 -7.78 -9.54 -19.94
N HIS A 168 -8.53 -10.26 -20.78
CA HIS A 168 -8.14 -10.56 -22.16
C HIS A 168 -8.56 -9.47 -23.14
N SER A 169 -9.51 -8.61 -22.75
CA SER A 169 -9.97 -7.48 -23.54
C SER A 169 -10.52 -6.35 -22.66
N SER A 170 -10.57 -5.13 -23.24
CA SER A 170 -11.19 -3.98 -22.56
C SER A 170 -12.67 -4.19 -22.28
N ASP A 171 -13.38 -4.95 -23.12
CA ASP A 171 -14.80 -5.22 -22.96
C ASP A 171 -15.07 -6.22 -21.82
N GLU A 172 -14.16 -7.15 -21.57
CA GLU A 172 -14.22 -8.01 -20.39
C GLU A 172 -14.06 -7.18 -19.11
N GLY A 173 -13.10 -6.28 -19.08
CA GLY A 173 -12.88 -5.38 -17.94
C GLY A 173 -14.09 -4.51 -17.62
N LYS A 174 -14.71 -3.92 -18.64
CA LYS A 174 -15.93 -3.08 -18.50
C LYS A 174 -17.15 -3.83 -17.97
N ARG A 175 -17.25 -5.13 -18.22
CA ARG A 175 -18.36 -5.95 -17.70
C ARG A 175 -18.22 -6.26 -16.21
N ILE A 176 -17.05 -6.11 -15.65
CA ILE A 176 -16.74 -6.39 -14.26
C ILE A 176 -16.78 -5.12 -13.42
N SER A 177 -16.52 -3.96 -14.02
CA SER A 177 -16.58 -2.65 -13.37
C SER A 177 -17.99 -2.12 -13.27
#